data_b37bc24133554ef1a42cefa5c3c35f67
#
_entry.id   b37bc24133554ef1a42cefa5c3c35f67
#
_cell.length_a   1.000
_cell.length_b   1.000
_cell.length_c   1.000
_cell.angle_alpha   90.00
_cell.angle_beta   90.00
_cell.angle_gamma   90.00
#
_symmetry.space_group_name_H-M   'P 1'
#
loop_
_entity.id
_entity.type
_entity.pdbx_description
1 polymer ?
#
loop_
_entity_poly.entity_id
_entity_poly.type
_entity_poly.pdbx_seq_one_letter_code
_entity_poly.pdbx_strand_id
1 'polypeptide(L)'
;YYDEVIVKYIPDASARLQALQSGEIDLIYGSALLTWDDYQQATSLPNIAGAVAESDSKTRNLVLNASGVLSDLKVREAVAYAIDKKTLSEGLTYGEETPADHLFPDGIPYTDVELNVIRTYDPEKANALLDEAGWVINESTGIREKDGQALSLKYTYDSGDALNKSLATAVKSQLAAVGINVETEGQEMMTWWQEGVAGNYDLIMWNTEQPYTSPH
;
A
#
# COMPACT_ATOMS: atom_id res chain seq x y z
N TYR A 1 8.71 -36.23 -4.12
CA TYR A 1 8.36 -35.69 -5.43
C TYR A 1 6.91 -36.02 -5.66
N TYR A 2 6.18 -35.08 -6.31
CA TYR A 2 4.75 -35.22 -6.61
C TYR A 2 4.59 -35.76 -8.02
N ASP A 3 3.61 -36.66 -8.22
CA ASP A 3 3.26 -37.18 -9.55
C ASP A 3 2.44 -36.16 -10.35
N GLU A 4 1.69 -35.30 -9.65
CA GLU A 4 0.86 -34.26 -10.24
C GLU A 4 0.80 -33.03 -9.35
N VAL A 5 0.77 -31.84 -9.96
CA VAL A 5 0.50 -30.56 -9.30
C VAL A 5 -0.66 -29.88 -9.99
N ILE A 6 -1.73 -29.63 -9.24
CA ILE A 6 -2.94 -28.96 -9.75
C ILE A 6 -2.95 -27.54 -9.22
N VAL A 7 -2.93 -26.56 -10.11
CA VAL A 7 -3.05 -25.13 -9.73
C VAL A 7 -4.50 -24.70 -9.86
N LYS A 8 -5.10 -24.29 -8.75
CA LYS A 8 -6.45 -23.73 -8.68
C LYS A 8 -6.42 -22.21 -8.60
N TYR A 9 -7.16 -21.52 -9.44
CA TYR A 9 -7.34 -20.08 -9.35
C TYR A 9 -8.53 -19.76 -8.46
N ILE A 10 -8.29 -19.20 -7.29
CA ILE A 10 -9.30 -18.76 -6.31
C ILE A 10 -9.03 -17.27 -6.01
N PRO A 11 -9.79 -16.34 -6.58
CA PRO A 11 -9.48 -14.90 -6.52
C PRO A 11 -9.70 -14.27 -5.14
N ASP A 12 -10.61 -14.80 -4.34
CA ASP A 12 -10.95 -14.26 -3.02
C ASP A 12 -10.06 -14.85 -1.92
N ALA A 13 -9.50 -14.01 -1.04
CA ALA A 13 -8.58 -14.43 0.02
C ALA A 13 -9.26 -15.33 1.07
N SER A 14 -10.49 -14.99 1.47
CA SER A 14 -11.23 -15.78 2.45
C SER A 14 -11.62 -17.15 1.89
N ALA A 15 -11.97 -17.21 0.59
CA ALA A 15 -12.24 -18.48 -0.09
C ALA A 15 -10.97 -19.35 -0.20
N ARG A 16 -9.80 -18.74 -0.44
CA ARG A 16 -8.51 -19.46 -0.42
C ARG A 16 -8.22 -20.05 0.96
N LEU A 17 -8.41 -19.27 2.03
CA LEU A 17 -8.24 -19.75 3.39
C LEU A 17 -9.18 -20.91 3.72
N GLN A 18 -10.45 -20.81 3.35
CA GLN A 18 -11.44 -21.88 3.55
C GLN A 18 -11.08 -23.15 2.76
N ALA A 19 -10.62 -23.02 1.53
CA ALA A 19 -10.16 -24.15 0.71
C ALA A 19 -8.94 -24.86 1.34
N LEU A 20 -8.00 -24.12 1.93
CA LEU A 20 -6.89 -24.70 2.67
C LEU A 20 -7.35 -25.39 3.95
N GLN A 21 -8.25 -24.77 4.73
CA GLN A 21 -8.78 -25.34 5.96
C GLN A 21 -9.60 -26.62 5.74
N SER A 22 -10.32 -26.70 4.62
CA SER A 22 -11.13 -27.87 4.26
C SER A 22 -10.31 -28.99 3.59
N GLY A 23 -9.05 -28.75 3.26
CA GLY A 23 -8.23 -29.70 2.49
C GLY A 23 -8.59 -29.77 0.99
N GLU A 24 -9.31 -28.80 0.47
CA GLU A 24 -9.56 -28.68 -0.98
C GLU A 24 -8.29 -28.29 -1.75
N ILE A 25 -7.40 -27.55 -1.09
CA ILE A 25 -6.04 -27.27 -1.54
C ILE A 25 -5.04 -27.58 -0.42
N ASP A 26 -3.83 -27.95 -0.79
CA ASP A 26 -2.78 -28.34 0.15
C ASP A 26 -1.80 -27.20 0.44
N LEU A 27 -1.74 -26.19 -0.42
CA LEU A 27 -0.75 -25.11 -0.34
C LEU A 27 -1.31 -23.80 -0.92
N ILE A 28 -1.07 -22.70 -0.18
CA ILE A 28 -1.13 -21.34 -0.72
C ILE A 28 0.32 -20.84 -0.80
N TYR A 29 0.79 -20.52 -2.01
CA TYR A 29 2.16 -20.08 -2.24
C TYR A 29 2.18 -18.78 -3.02
N GLY A 30 2.80 -17.77 -2.46
CA GLY A 30 3.01 -16.45 -3.06
C GLY A 30 2.69 -15.31 -2.09
N SER A 31 3.07 -14.10 -2.49
CA SER A 31 2.80 -12.89 -1.73
C SER A 31 1.39 -12.35 -2.03
N ALA A 32 0.82 -11.58 -1.10
CA ALA A 32 -0.47 -10.87 -1.26
C ALA A 32 -1.72 -11.75 -1.46
N LEU A 33 -1.62 -13.05 -1.24
CA LEU A 33 -2.73 -14.00 -1.41
C LEU A 33 -3.61 -14.15 -0.16
N LEU A 34 -3.06 -13.87 1.02
CA LEU A 34 -3.75 -13.81 2.30
C LEU A 34 -3.46 -12.47 2.97
N THR A 35 -4.37 -12.00 3.81
CA THR A 35 -4.04 -10.96 4.79
C THR A 35 -3.17 -11.56 5.89
N TRP A 36 -2.50 -10.72 6.67
CA TRP A 36 -1.76 -11.20 7.84
C TRP A 36 -2.69 -11.77 8.91
N ASP A 37 -3.92 -11.26 9.03
CA ASP A 37 -4.96 -11.85 9.89
C ASP A 37 -5.31 -13.29 9.46
N ASP A 38 -5.52 -13.50 8.16
CA ASP A 38 -5.80 -14.83 7.59
C ASP A 38 -4.61 -15.78 7.81
N TYR A 39 -3.38 -15.29 7.66
CA TYR A 39 -2.16 -16.07 7.92
C TYR A 39 -2.06 -16.49 9.39
N GLN A 40 -2.27 -15.55 10.33
CA GLN A 40 -2.27 -15.85 11.77
C GLN A 40 -3.38 -16.84 12.13
N GLN A 41 -4.57 -16.67 11.57
CA GLN A 41 -5.67 -17.61 11.77
C GLN A 41 -5.32 -19.00 11.25
N ALA A 42 -4.79 -19.11 10.03
CA ALA A 42 -4.42 -20.40 9.43
C ALA A 42 -3.35 -21.12 10.25
N THR A 43 -2.29 -20.42 10.63
CA THR A 43 -1.16 -21.02 11.36
C THR A 43 -1.46 -21.35 12.82
N SER A 44 -2.58 -20.87 13.36
CA SER A 44 -3.09 -21.27 14.67
C SER A 44 -3.70 -22.68 14.67
N LEU A 45 -3.99 -23.25 13.50
CA LEU A 45 -4.60 -24.57 13.36
C LEU A 45 -3.50 -25.66 13.39
N PRO A 46 -3.74 -26.80 14.07
CA PRO A 46 -2.71 -27.80 14.31
C PRO A 46 -2.24 -28.56 13.06
N ASN A 47 -2.99 -28.48 11.98
CA ASN A 47 -2.72 -29.17 10.70
C ASN A 47 -2.21 -28.24 9.59
N ILE A 48 -2.01 -26.95 9.88
CA ILE A 48 -1.49 -25.97 8.93
C ILE A 48 -0.17 -25.42 9.44
N ALA A 49 0.84 -25.44 8.58
CA ALA A 49 2.13 -24.82 8.84
C ALA A 49 2.29 -23.60 7.93
N GLY A 50 2.85 -22.53 8.45
CA GLY A 50 3.19 -21.34 7.69
C GLY A 50 4.69 -21.05 7.72
N ALA A 51 5.17 -20.40 6.67
CA ALA A 51 6.51 -19.84 6.60
C ALA A 51 6.46 -18.48 5.92
N VAL A 52 7.25 -17.55 6.41
CA VAL A 52 7.46 -16.23 5.84
C VAL A 52 8.86 -16.18 5.24
N ALA A 53 9.03 -15.48 4.12
CA ALA A 53 10.34 -15.30 3.52
C ALA A 53 11.28 -14.55 4.47
N GLU A 54 12.55 -14.95 4.50
CA GLU A 54 13.57 -14.30 5.35
C GLU A 54 14.01 -12.93 4.84
N SER A 55 13.71 -12.62 3.58
CA SER A 55 14.08 -11.35 2.95
C SER A 55 12.88 -10.75 2.20
N ASP A 56 12.82 -9.43 2.21
CA ASP A 56 11.82 -8.67 1.47
C ASP A 56 12.03 -8.84 -0.04
N SER A 57 10.97 -9.20 -0.75
CA SER A 57 11.02 -9.38 -2.20
C SER A 57 10.46 -8.18 -2.97
N LYS A 58 9.70 -7.32 -2.29
CA LYS A 58 9.07 -6.14 -2.90
C LYS A 58 8.86 -5.03 -1.87
N THR A 59 8.78 -3.80 -2.36
CA THR A 59 8.34 -2.63 -1.60
C THR A 59 6.97 -2.17 -2.09
N ARG A 60 6.04 -1.93 -1.17
CA ARG A 60 4.75 -1.29 -1.46
C ARG A 60 4.95 0.21 -1.48
N ASN A 61 4.63 0.84 -2.60
CA ASN A 61 4.80 2.26 -2.80
C ASN A 61 3.46 2.94 -3.02
N LEU A 62 3.19 4.00 -2.28
CA LEU A 62 2.14 4.94 -2.62
C LEU A 62 2.72 5.95 -3.62
N VAL A 63 2.41 5.76 -4.88
CA VAL A 63 2.87 6.64 -5.96
C VAL A 63 1.92 7.81 -6.10
N LEU A 64 2.47 9.02 -6.15
CA LEU A 64 1.75 10.27 -6.32
C LEU A 64 1.89 10.75 -7.77
N ASN A 65 0.78 10.99 -8.44
CA ASN A 65 0.79 11.58 -9.76
C ASN A 65 1.13 13.09 -9.66
N ALA A 66 2.28 13.49 -10.16
CA ALA A 66 2.74 14.89 -10.09
C ALA A 66 1.97 15.84 -11.04
N SER A 67 0.68 15.60 -11.24
CA SER A 67 -0.23 16.42 -12.02
C SER A 67 -1.35 17.01 -11.14
N GLY A 68 -2.19 17.87 -11.68
CA GLY A 68 -3.31 18.46 -10.96
C GLY A 68 -2.86 19.13 -9.65
N VAL A 69 -3.56 18.86 -8.56
CA VAL A 69 -3.25 19.40 -7.22
C VAL A 69 -1.91 18.92 -6.68
N LEU A 70 -1.50 17.72 -7.06
CA LEU A 70 -0.20 17.14 -6.68
C LEU A 70 0.97 17.63 -7.55
N SER A 71 0.77 18.57 -8.49
CA SER A 71 1.87 19.28 -9.15
C SER A 71 2.64 20.19 -8.18
N ASP A 72 1.98 20.66 -7.11
CA ASP A 72 2.63 21.41 -6.04
C ASP A 72 3.46 20.46 -5.16
N LEU A 73 4.77 20.74 -5.05
CA LEU A 73 5.70 19.97 -4.23
C LEU A 73 5.30 19.94 -2.76
N LYS A 74 4.81 21.07 -2.22
CA LYS A 74 4.39 21.17 -0.82
C LYS A 74 3.23 20.23 -0.50
N VAL A 75 2.28 20.08 -1.42
CA VAL A 75 1.16 19.15 -1.26
C VAL A 75 1.65 17.70 -1.28
N ARG A 76 2.58 17.35 -2.18
CA ARG A 76 3.17 16.00 -2.19
C ARG A 76 3.96 15.70 -0.92
N GLU A 77 4.76 16.67 -0.45
CA GLU A 77 5.50 16.52 0.81
C GLU A 77 4.56 16.39 2.01
N ALA A 78 3.48 17.15 2.04
CA ALA A 78 2.46 17.04 3.08
C ALA A 78 1.83 15.66 3.12
N VAL A 79 1.49 15.07 1.97
CA VAL A 79 1.01 13.68 1.88
C VAL A 79 2.05 12.72 2.48
N ALA A 80 3.34 12.89 2.17
CA ALA A 80 4.39 12.02 2.68
C ALA A 80 4.58 12.15 4.21
N TYR A 81 4.51 13.36 4.77
CA TYR A 81 4.60 13.59 6.22
C TYR A 81 3.34 13.17 6.98
N ALA A 82 2.18 13.12 6.33
CA ALA A 82 0.90 12.73 6.95
C ALA A 82 0.73 11.21 7.12
N ILE A 83 1.60 10.39 6.50
CA ILE A 83 1.49 8.93 6.54
C ILE A 83 2.43 8.33 7.58
N ASP A 84 1.86 7.72 8.61
CA ASP A 84 2.57 6.93 9.62
C ASP A 84 2.77 5.48 9.14
N LYS A 85 3.88 5.25 8.45
CA LYS A 85 4.25 3.93 7.93
C LYS A 85 4.41 2.90 9.04
N LYS A 86 4.88 3.30 10.22
CA LYS A 86 5.09 2.41 11.36
C LYS A 86 3.74 1.89 11.88
N THR A 87 2.79 2.79 12.12
CA THR A 87 1.44 2.40 12.56
C THR A 87 0.74 1.52 11.51
N LEU A 88 0.95 1.79 10.21
CA LEU A 88 0.42 0.93 9.14
C LEU A 88 1.01 -0.49 9.22
N SER A 89 2.32 -0.61 9.37
CA SER A 89 3.01 -1.89 9.51
C SER A 89 2.51 -2.66 10.73
N GLU A 90 2.58 -2.05 11.91
CA GLU A 90 2.17 -2.69 13.17
C GLU A 90 0.68 -3.07 13.18
N GLY A 91 -0.18 -2.19 12.66
CA GLY A 91 -1.64 -2.37 12.70
C GLY A 91 -2.21 -3.32 11.64
N LEU A 92 -1.55 -3.46 10.49
CA LEU A 92 -2.08 -4.25 9.38
C LEU A 92 -1.28 -5.51 9.09
N THR A 93 -0.02 -5.56 9.54
CA THR A 93 0.89 -6.67 9.23
C THR A 93 1.58 -7.25 10.46
N TYR A 94 1.19 -6.84 11.65
CA TYR A 94 1.84 -7.23 12.92
C TYR A 94 3.34 -6.90 12.97
N GLY A 95 3.78 -5.94 12.14
CA GLY A 95 5.19 -5.57 12.00
C GLY A 95 5.99 -6.48 11.08
N GLU A 96 5.36 -7.47 10.45
CA GLU A 96 6.03 -8.41 9.53
C GLU A 96 6.44 -7.74 8.20
N GLU A 97 5.68 -6.75 7.72
CA GLU A 97 6.11 -5.90 6.62
C GLU A 97 6.74 -4.62 7.20
N THR A 98 8.06 -4.47 7.09
CA THR A 98 8.78 -3.35 7.68
C THR A 98 8.56 -2.04 6.92
N PRO A 99 8.48 -0.87 7.63
CA PRO A 99 8.43 0.43 6.96
C PRO A 99 9.68 0.66 6.10
N ALA A 100 9.50 1.03 4.83
CA ALA A 100 10.59 1.31 3.91
C ALA A 100 10.76 2.82 3.69
N ASP A 101 12.01 3.26 3.54
CA ASP A 101 12.38 4.61 3.12
C ASP A 101 12.96 4.62 1.69
N HIS A 102 13.27 3.45 1.16
CA HIS A 102 13.80 3.22 -0.17
C HIS A 102 12.70 2.70 -1.13
N LEU A 103 12.89 2.97 -2.42
CA LEU A 103 11.98 2.51 -3.47
C LEU A 103 12.04 0.99 -3.66
N PHE A 104 13.20 0.39 -3.42
CA PHE A 104 13.42 -1.05 -3.54
C PHE A 104 13.70 -1.66 -2.16
N PRO A 105 13.43 -2.96 -1.95
CA PRO A 105 13.76 -3.64 -0.71
C PRO A 105 15.24 -3.57 -0.38
N ASP A 106 15.56 -3.62 0.91
CA ASP A 106 16.95 -3.68 1.39
C ASP A 106 17.63 -4.98 0.92
N GLY A 107 18.95 -4.91 0.75
CA GLY A 107 19.75 -6.06 0.34
C GLY A 107 19.79 -6.34 -1.18
N ILE A 108 19.09 -5.55 -1.99
CA ILE A 108 19.26 -5.59 -3.44
C ILE A 108 20.57 -4.88 -3.81
N PRO A 109 21.37 -5.42 -4.75
CA PRO A 109 22.55 -4.72 -5.23
C PRO A 109 22.25 -3.30 -5.72
N TYR A 110 23.06 -2.33 -5.31
CA TYR A 110 22.94 -0.91 -5.68
C TYR A 110 21.80 -0.13 -5.00
N THR A 111 21.12 -0.68 -4.00
CA THR A 111 20.12 0.04 -3.21
C THR A 111 20.67 0.58 -1.89
N ASP A 112 21.90 0.25 -1.54
CA ASP A 112 22.64 0.81 -0.39
C ASP A 112 23.09 2.25 -0.69
N VAL A 113 22.09 3.14 -0.74
CA VAL A 113 22.27 4.58 -1.05
C VAL A 113 21.85 5.38 0.14
N GLU A 114 22.72 6.26 0.63
CA GLU A 114 22.36 7.21 1.67
C GLU A 114 21.33 8.22 1.13
N LEU A 115 20.16 8.27 1.77
CA LEU A 115 19.09 9.19 1.39
C LEU A 115 19.37 10.60 1.93
N ASN A 116 19.32 11.59 1.05
CA ASN A 116 19.49 12.99 1.45
C ASN A 116 18.35 13.50 2.34
N VAL A 117 17.14 12.96 2.16
CA VAL A 117 15.94 13.34 2.91
C VAL A 117 15.10 12.12 3.19
N ILE A 118 14.85 11.84 4.46
CA ILE A 118 13.87 10.86 4.90
C ILE A 118 12.67 11.64 5.47
N ARG A 119 11.47 11.36 4.97
CA ARG A 119 10.23 11.97 5.46
C ARG A 119 9.57 11.03 6.46
N THR A 120 9.84 11.31 7.73
CA THR A 120 9.18 10.61 8.85
C THR A 120 7.80 11.23 9.11
N TYR A 121 6.89 10.47 9.72
CA TYR A 121 5.56 10.94 10.10
C TYR A 121 5.65 12.21 10.95
N ASP A 122 5.03 13.28 10.46
CA ASP A 122 4.98 14.61 11.09
C ASP A 122 3.72 15.35 10.60
N PRO A 123 2.57 15.12 11.23
CA PRO A 123 1.30 15.74 10.81
C PRO A 123 1.29 17.27 11.02
N GLU A 124 2.07 17.80 11.95
CA GLU A 124 2.19 19.26 12.14
C GLU A 124 2.89 19.89 10.94
N LYS A 125 3.96 19.28 10.47
CA LYS A 125 4.67 19.71 9.27
C LYS A 125 3.81 19.54 8.02
N ALA A 126 3.03 18.45 7.92
CA ALA A 126 2.07 18.26 6.83
C ALA A 126 1.05 19.42 6.78
N ASN A 127 0.46 19.77 7.93
CA ASN A 127 -0.46 20.89 8.03
C ASN A 127 0.21 22.22 7.63
N ALA A 128 1.40 22.51 8.14
CA ALA A 128 2.12 23.74 7.79
C ALA A 128 2.40 23.86 6.28
N LEU A 129 2.80 22.76 5.63
CA LEU A 129 3.03 22.73 4.18
C LEU A 129 1.74 22.97 3.37
N LEU A 130 0.60 22.42 3.82
CA LEU A 130 -0.70 22.67 3.20
C LEU A 130 -1.15 24.13 3.38
N ASP A 131 -0.95 24.70 4.55
CA ASP A 131 -1.21 26.13 4.82
C ASP A 131 -0.36 27.03 3.92
N GLU A 132 0.94 26.75 3.82
CA GLU A 132 1.86 27.46 2.92
C GLU A 132 1.51 27.30 1.43
N ALA A 133 0.89 26.18 1.04
CA ALA A 133 0.40 25.95 -0.31
C ALA A 133 -0.96 26.66 -0.56
N GLY A 134 -1.53 27.30 0.48
CA GLY A 134 -2.79 28.05 0.40
C GLY A 134 -4.04 27.19 0.58
N TRP A 135 -3.91 25.96 1.09
CA TRP A 135 -5.03 25.09 1.40
C TRP A 135 -5.49 25.31 2.85
N VAL A 136 -6.68 25.87 3.04
CA VAL A 136 -7.21 26.27 4.36
C VAL A 136 -8.33 25.31 4.78
N ILE A 137 -8.36 24.92 6.05
CA ILE A 137 -9.41 24.05 6.60
C ILE A 137 -10.78 24.78 6.49
N ASN A 138 -11.74 24.10 5.89
CA ASN A 138 -13.16 24.48 5.99
C ASN A 138 -13.72 23.86 7.28
N GLU A 139 -14.02 24.69 8.27
CA GLU A 139 -14.48 24.28 9.59
C GLU A 139 -15.81 23.48 9.57
N SER A 140 -16.61 23.61 8.52
CA SER A 140 -17.88 22.87 8.40
C SER A 140 -17.71 21.46 7.89
N THR A 141 -16.68 21.19 7.09
CA THR A 141 -16.41 19.89 6.46
C THR A 141 -15.20 19.17 7.03
N GLY A 142 -14.28 19.92 7.65
CA GLY A 142 -12.96 19.43 8.06
C GLY A 142 -12.01 19.19 6.89
N ILE A 143 -12.42 19.51 5.65
CA ILE A 143 -11.61 19.34 4.45
C ILE A 143 -10.96 20.66 4.08
N ARG A 144 -9.72 20.63 3.61
CA ARG A 144 -9.02 21.82 3.11
C ARG A 144 -9.58 22.26 1.76
N GLU A 145 -9.64 23.58 1.59
CA GLU A 145 -10.13 24.22 0.36
C GLU A 145 -9.16 25.32 -0.09
N LYS A 146 -9.09 25.48 -1.41
CA LYS A 146 -8.36 26.58 -2.06
C LYS A 146 -9.16 27.02 -3.29
N ASP A 147 -9.39 28.34 -3.43
CA ASP A 147 -10.16 28.94 -4.53
C ASP A 147 -11.54 28.29 -4.74
N GLY A 148 -12.21 27.89 -3.63
CA GLY A 148 -13.51 27.24 -3.65
C GLY A 148 -13.51 25.75 -4.05
N GLN A 149 -12.32 25.14 -4.18
CA GLN A 149 -12.18 23.73 -4.49
C GLN A 149 -11.66 22.96 -3.27
N ALA A 150 -12.33 21.85 -2.95
CA ALA A 150 -11.89 20.95 -1.88
C ALA A 150 -10.64 20.18 -2.31
N LEU A 151 -9.73 19.97 -1.35
CA LEU A 151 -8.57 19.10 -1.53
C LEU A 151 -9.01 17.63 -1.48
N SER A 152 -9.28 17.07 -2.64
CA SER A 152 -9.76 15.71 -2.81
C SER A 152 -8.86 14.94 -3.78
N LEU A 153 -8.47 13.72 -3.40
CA LEU A 153 -7.56 12.86 -4.15
C LEU A 153 -8.23 11.53 -4.46
N LYS A 154 -8.08 11.05 -5.69
CA LYS A 154 -8.47 9.71 -6.11
C LYS A 154 -7.33 8.72 -5.81
N TYR A 155 -7.61 7.70 -4.99
CA TYR A 155 -6.65 6.64 -4.65
C TYR A 155 -7.12 5.30 -5.24
N THR A 156 -6.35 4.76 -6.18
CA THR A 156 -6.62 3.48 -6.82
C THR A 156 -5.66 2.38 -6.38
N TYR A 157 -6.15 1.15 -6.30
CA TYR A 157 -5.37 -0.02 -5.92
C TYR A 157 -5.89 -1.30 -6.59
N ASP A 158 -5.01 -2.28 -6.75
CA ASP A 158 -5.42 -3.63 -7.18
C ASP A 158 -6.21 -4.32 -6.07
N SER A 159 -7.46 -4.68 -6.35
CA SER A 159 -8.35 -5.37 -5.41
C SER A 159 -8.01 -6.85 -5.23
N GLY A 160 -7.15 -7.41 -6.06
CA GLY A 160 -6.65 -8.79 -5.94
C GLY A 160 -5.59 -8.96 -4.86
N ASP A 161 -4.90 -7.88 -4.45
CA ASP A 161 -4.00 -7.89 -3.30
C ASP A 161 -4.82 -7.73 -2.01
N ALA A 162 -4.78 -8.74 -1.14
CA ALA A 162 -5.61 -8.84 0.05
C ALA A 162 -5.42 -7.68 1.05
N LEU A 163 -4.22 -7.08 1.10
CA LEU A 163 -3.88 -6.00 2.03
C LEU A 163 -4.27 -4.61 1.51
N ASN A 164 -4.34 -4.42 0.19
CA ASN A 164 -4.49 -3.10 -0.42
C ASN A 164 -5.73 -2.33 0.03
N LYS A 165 -6.86 -3.02 0.24
CA LYS A 165 -8.10 -2.38 0.73
C LYS A 165 -7.93 -1.80 2.14
N SER A 166 -7.29 -2.55 3.03
CA SER A 166 -7.03 -2.11 4.41
C SER A 166 -6.03 -0.96 4.44
N LEU A 167 -4.97 -1.04 3.63
CA LEU A 167 -4.01 0.05 3.45
C LEU A 167 -4.68 1.31 2.92
N ALA A 168 -5.51 1.20 1.88
CA ALA A 168 -6.21 2.35 1.31
C ALA A 168 -7.14 3.02 2.35
N THR A 169 -7.83 2.22 3.17
CA THR A 169 -8.69 2.71 4.25
C THR A 169 -7.88 3.44 5.32
N ALA A 170 -6.75 2.88 5.73
CA ALA A 170 -5.90 3.48 6.75
C ALA A 170 -5.22 4.78 6.25
N VAL A 171 -4.69 4.78 5.03
CA VAL A 171 -4.11 5.97 4.38
C VAL A 171 -5.17 7.07 4.24
N LYS A 172 -6.39 6.74 3.80
CA LYS A 172 -7.52 7.69 3.77
C LYS A 172 -7.76 8.33 5.14
N SER A 173 -7.76 7.53 6.21
CA SER A 173 -7.96 8.04 7.57
C SER A 173 -6.83 8.98 8.02
N GLN A 174 -5.58 8.62 7.72
CA GLN A 174 -4.42 9.46 8.07
C GLN A 174 -4.41 10.78 7.29
N LEU A 175 -4.72 10.76 6.01
CA LEU A 175 -4.83 11.97 5.19
C LEU A 175 -6.02 12.86 5.58
N ALA A 176 -7.13 12.26 6.00
CA ALA A 176 -8.27 13.01 6.53
C ALA A 176 -7.92 13.79 7.81
N ALA A 177 -7.00 13.27 8.64
CA ALA A 177 -6.54 13.95 9.85
C ALA A 177 -5.82 15.30 9.57
N VAL A 178 -5.32 15.50 8.36
CA VAL A 178 -4.70 16.76 7.90
C VAL A 178 -5.60 17.51 6.91
N GLY A 179 -6.88 17.13 6.79
CA GLY A 179 -7.88 17.82 5.96
C GLY A 179 -7.86 17.44 4.48
N ILE A 180 -7.23 16.33 4.10
CA ILE A 180 -7.25 15.82 2.71
C ILE A 180 -8.36 14.78 2.58
N ASN A 181 -9.33 15.02 1.72
CA ASN A 181 -10.32 14.01 1.35
C ASN A 181 -9.69 12.98 0.39
N VAL A 182 -9.98 11.69 0.60
CA VAL A 182 -9.52 10.63 -0.30
C VAL A 182 -10.68 9.74 -0.71
N GLU A 183 -10.86 9.59 -2.01
CA GLU A 183 -11.80 8.64 -2.60
C GLU A 183 -11.03 7.39 -3.03
N THR A 184 -11.33 6.25 -2.39
CA THR A 184 -10.63 4.99 -2.64
C THR A 184 -11.40 4.13 -3.63
N GLU A 185 -10.69 3.59 -4.63
CA GLU A 185 -11.26 2.72 -5.66
C GLU A 185 -10.40 1.47 -5.85
N GLY A 186 -10.93 0.31 -5.44
CA GLY A 186 -10.33 -0.99 -5.75
C GLY A 186 -10.75 -1.42 -7.16
N GLN A 187 -9.77 -1.73 -7.98
CA GLN A 187 -9.98 -2.14 -9.37
C GLN A 187 -9.45 -3.55 -9.59
N GLU A 188 -10.00 -4.24 -10.59
CA GLU A 188 -9.43 -5.50 -11.07
C GLU A 188 -8.04 -5.23 -11.68
N MET A 189 -7.09 -6.16 -11.51
CA MET A 189 -5.67 -6.00 -11.82
C MET A 189 -5.39 -5.40 -13.22
N MET A 190 -6.07 -5.89 -14.27
CA MET A 190 -5.82 -5.39 -15.63
C MET A 190 -6.34 -3.96 -15.81
N THR A 191 -7.49 -3.64 -15.23
CA THR A 191 -8.07 -2.28 -15.25
C THR A 191 -7.17 -1.35 -14.45
N TRP A 192 -6.79 -1.73 -13.23
CA TRP A 192 -5.88 -0.96 -12.38
C TRP A 192 -4.54 -0.66 -13.09
N TRP A 193 -3.96 -1.67 -13.75
CA TRP A 193 -2.71 -1.51 -14.49
C TRP A 193 -2.86 -0.54 -15.68
N GLN A 194 -3.93 -0.67 -16.47
CA GLN A 194 -4.21 0.21 -17.61
C GLN A 194 -4.44 1.66 -17.17
N GLU A 195 -5.27 1.87 -16.13
CA GLU A 195 -5.54 3.19 -15.56
C GLU A 195 -4.27 3.80 -14.94
N GLY A 196 -3.45 2.98 -14.29
CA GLY A 196 -2.15 3.39 -13.73
C GLY A 196 -1.17 3.85 -14.82
N VAL A 197 -1.02 3.09 -15.91
CA VAL A 197 -0.17 3.47 -17.05
C VAL A 197 -0.70 4.73 -17.76
N ALA A 198 -2.03 4.89 -17.82
CA ALA A 198 -2.66 6.09 -18.40
C ALA A 198 -2.57 7.34 -17.50
N GLY A 199 -2.18 7.17 -16.21
CA GLY A 199 -2.10 8.27 -15.25
C GLY A 199 -3.46 8.71 -14.69
N ASN A 200 -4.47 7.86 -14.73
CA ASN A 200 -5.85 8.17 -14.30
C ASN A 200 -6.04 7.99 -12.78
N TYR A 201 -5.14 8.56 -11.99
CA TYR A 201 -5.15 8.53 -10.52
C TYR A 201 -4.46 9.78 -9.98
N ASP A 202 -4.71 10.10 -8.71
CA ASP A 202 -3.86 11.01 -7.93
C ASP A 202 -2.87 10.22 -7.07
N LEU A 203 -3.38 9.17 -6.40
CA LEU A 203 -2.60 8.21 -5.62
C LEU A 203 -2.84 6.81 -6.18
N ILE A 204 -1.77 6.02 -6.29
CA ILE A 204 -1.88 4.61 -6.69
C ILE A 204 -0.96 3.75 -5.82
N MET A 205 -1.47 2.61 -5.32
CA MET A 205 -0.63 1.60 -4.69
C MET A 205 0.09 0.83 -5.79
N TRP A 206 1.42 0.91 -5.79
CA TRP A 206 2.27 0.20 -6.74
C TRP A 206 3.35 -0.57 -6.00
N ASN A 207 3.78 -1.69 -6.55
CA ASN A 207 4.87 -2.46 -5.97
C ASN A 207 6.12 -2.33 -6.83
N THR A 208 7.28 -2.15 -6.19
CA THR A 208 8.57 -2.40 -6.83
C THR A 208 9.08 -3.75 -6.36
N GLU A 209 9.38 -4.62 -7.30
CA GLU A 209 9.84 -5.97 -7.02
C GLU A 209 11.33 -6.10 -7.28
N GLN A 210 11.95 -7.03 -6.57
CA GLN A 210 13.32 -7.43 -6.87
C GLN A 210 13.34 -8.07 -8.26
N PRO A 211 14.18 -7.59 -9.19
CA PRO A 211 14.33 -8.28 -10.46
C PRO A 211 14.89 -9.66 -10.21
N TYR A 212 14.17 -10.69 -10.64
CA TYR A 212 14.56 -12.10 -10.49
C TYR A 212 15.80 -12.47 -11.32
N THR A 213 16.19 -11.62 -12.22
CA THR A 213 17.41 -11.78 -13.01
C THR A 213 18.48 -10.93 -12.38
N SER A 214 19.57 -11.60 -11.96
CA SER A 214 20.81 -10.92 -11.63
C SER A 214 21.10 -9.82 -12.65
N PRO A 215 21.46 -8.61 -12.20
CA PRO A 215 21.87 -7.57 -13.13
C PRO A 215 23.17 -8.04 -13.80
N HIS A 216 23.04 -8.54 -15.01
CA HIS A 216 24.15 -8.79 -15.91
C HIS A 216 24.11 -7.76 -17.03
#